data_aab1555ea3e7f4d510cdc0ede8d5d7a0
#
_entry.id   aab1555ea3e7f4d510cdc0ede8d5d7a0
#
_cell.length_a   1.000
_cell.length_b   1.000
_cell.length_c   1.000
_cell.angle_alpha   90.00
_cell.angle_beta   90.00
_cell.angle_gamma   90.00
#
_symmetry.space_group_name_H-M   'P 1'
#
loop_
_entity.id
_entity.type
_entity.pdbx_description
1 polymer ?
#
loop_
_entity_poly.entity_id
_entity_poly.type
_entity_poly.pdbx_seq_one_letter_code
_entity_poly.pdbx_strand_id
1 'polypeptide(L)'
;MMATQPISRLDMAQSDFEAAFARLLISPAEADAELAQTVTQIVAAVAQEGDAALVRYTNDLDRRTVEDAQALRVSGDAIEQALSDLNADVLSALKRAAARIRAFHERQRAESWQYEDEEGNLLGQRVSALDCVGVYVPGGRATYPSSVLMNAIPAKVAGVERVVMVAPAPGGEINPAVLAAAALAGVDEVFTVGGAQAVAALAYGTATLPRVDKIVGPGNRFVAEAKRQVFGRVGIDMIAGPSEILILADGSVDPEWVTMDLFAQAEHDEYAQAVLISPDSDYLDAVAACIARVLPTLSRRDIVTVALKNRGALIKVPDLDSAVALSNRMAPEHLELALADPDRVVGDIRAAGAIFVGAMSSEALGDYCAGPNHVLPTAGSARFASPLGVYDFQRRSSLIRVSEQGAKTLGEVAAVLADAEALEAHGLSAQKRMRDDD
;
A
#
# COMPACT_ATOMS: atom_id res chain seq x y z
N MET A 1 -23.02 -32.62 -19.03
CA MET A 1 -21.77 -31.94 -18.79
C MET A 1 -21.92 -31.23 -17.47
N MET A 2 -21.23 -31.64 -16.40
CA MET A 2 -21.17 -30.87 -15.18
C MET A 2 -20.47 -29.55 -15.55
N ALA A 3 -21.16 -28.42 -15.35
CA ALA A 3 -20.53 -27.09 -15.49
C ALA A 3 -19.34 -27.06 -14.53
N THR A 4 -18.15 -26.83 -15.05
CA THR A 4 -16.96 -26.59 -14.21
C THR A 4 -17.30 -25.44 -13.29
N GLN A 5 -17.29 -25.69 -11.98
CA GLN A 5 -17.50 -24.61 -11.00
C GLN A 5 -16.47 -23.52 -11.22
N PRO A 6 -16.86 -22.26 -11.25
CA PRO A 6 -15.96 -21.14 -11.56
C PRO A 6 -14.95 -20.85 -10.43
N ILE A 7 -15.07 -21.51 -9.28
CA ILE A 7 -14.25 -21.34 -8.09
C ILE A 7 -13.85 -22.69 -7.48
N SER A 8 -12.66 -22.80 -6.93
CA SER A 8 -12.14 -24.03 -6.30
C SER A 8 -12.85 -24.34 -4.98
N ARG A 9 -12.97 -25.64 -4.65
CA ARG A 9 -13.45 -26.11 -3.36
C ARG A 9 -12.33 -26.83 -2.62
N LEU A 10 -12.09 -26.46 -1.36
CA LEU A 10 -11.13 -27.11 -0.47
C LEU A 10 -11.83 -27.52 0.82
N ASP A 11 -11.38 -28.64 1.39
CA ASP A 11 -11.87 -29.11 2.70
C ASP A 11 -10.66 -29.50 3.55
N MET A 12 -10.55 -28.85 4.74
CA MET A 12 -9.44 -29.07 5.67
C MET A 12 -9.33 -30.52 6.16
N ALA A 13 -10.39 -31.31 6.07
CA ALA A 13 -10.38 -32.73 6.41
C ALA A 13 -9.73 -33.62 5.34
N GLN A 14 -9.49 -33.12 4.13
CA GLN A 14 -8.90 -33.89 3.03
C GLN A 14 -7.38 -33.97 3.15
N SER A 15 -6.82 -35.10 2.73
CA SER A 15 -5.38 -35.38 2.85
C SER A 15 -4.48 -34.50 1.99
N ASP A 16 -5.01 -33.91 0.91
CA ASP A 16 -4.31 -33.02 -0.02
C ASP A 16 -4.52 -31.52 0.29
N PHE A 17 -5.27 -31.21 1.36
CA PHE A 17 -5.60 -29.85 1.74
C PHE A 17 -4.37 -28.94 1.87
N GLU A 18 -3.37 -29.38 2.62
CA GLU A 18 -2.15 -28.57 2.85
C GLU A 18 -1.41 -28.23 1.54
N ALA A 19 -1.35 -29.17 0.61
CA ALA A 19 -0.74 -28.93 -0.70
C ALA A 19 -1.59 -27.99 -1.56
N ALA A 20 -2.91 -28.07 -1.49
CA ALA A 20 -3.82 -27.19 -2.19
C ALA A 20 -3.81 -25.78 -1.59
N PHE A 21 -3.83 -25.69 -0.27
CA PHE A 21 -3.76 -24.42 0.45
C PHE A 21 -2.41 -23.71 0.22
N ALA A 22 -1.28 -24.44 0.23
CA ALA A 22 0.03 -23.87 -0.07
C ALA A 22 0.07 -23.21 -1.46
N ARG A 23 -0.63 -23.77 -2.47
CA ARG A 23 -0.70 -23.15 -3.80
C ARG A 23 -1.45 -21.79 -3.80
N LEU A 24 -2.43 -21.60 -2.92
CA LEU A 24 -3.11 -20.31 -2.76
C LEU A 24 -2.19 -19.23 -2.17
N LEU A 25 -1.18 -19.64 -1.39
CA LEU A 25 -0.24 -18.71 -0.76
C LEU A 25 0.88 -18.23 -1.71
N ILE A 26 1.06 -18.89 -2.86
CA ILE A 26 2.07 -18.49 -3.84
C ILE A 26 1.58 -17.23 -4.59
N SER A 27 2.38 -16.15 -4.49
CA SER A 27 2.11 -14.94 -5.26
C SER A 27 2.54 -15.08 -6.72
N PRO A 28 1.72 -14.66 -7.69
CA PRO A 28 2.12 -14.66 -9.11
C PRO A 28 3.27 -13.71 -9.44
N ALA A 29 3.65 -12.85 -8.51
CA ALA A 29 4.71 -11.85 -8.69
C ALA A 29 6.14 -12.40 -8.54
N GLU A 30 6.32 -13.72 -8.36
CA GLU A 30 7.63 -14.32 -8.20
C GLU A 30 8.42 -14.31 -9.54
N ALA A 31 9.55 -13.59 -9.51
CA ALA A 31 10.72 -13.62 -10.40
C ALA A 31 10.48 -13.77 -11.93
N ASP A 32 10.00 -12.72 -12.58
CA ASP A 32 10.14 -12.56 -14.02
C ASP A 32 11.49 -11.87 -14.33
N ALA A 33 12.52 -12.68 -14.67
CA ALA A 33 13.86 -12.18 -14.91
C ALA A 33 13.93 -11.26 -16.14
N GLU A 34 13.10 -11.47 -17.16
CA GLU A 34 13.04 -10.63 -18.36
C GLU A 34 12.43 -9.26 -18.03
N LEU A 35 11.36 -9.26 -17.22
CA LEU A 35 10.77 -8.02 -16.71
C LEU A 35 11.79 -7.25 -15.88
N ALA A 36 12.49 -7.91 -14.95
CA ALA A 36 13.49 -7.28 -14.10
C ALA A 36 14.61 -6.63 -14.93
N GLN A 37 15.10 -7.32 -15.98
CA GLN A 37 16.12 -6.80 -16.88
C GLN A 37 15.61 -5.59 -17.67
N THR A 38 14.40 -5.63 -18.19
CA THR A 38 13.76 -4.52 -18.90
C THR A 38 13.66 -3.29 -18.00
N VAL A 39 13.18 -3.47 -16.77
CA VAL A 39 13.07 -2.38 -15.80
C VAL A 39 14.44 -1.81 -15.42
N THR A 40 15.48 -2.67 -15.28
CA THR A 40 16.85 -2.22 -15.02
C THR A 40 17.36 -1.29 -16.12
N GLN A 41 17.10 -1.61 -17.40
CA GLN A 41 17.48 -0.76 -18.51
C GLN A 41 16.77 0.60 -18.50
N ILE A 42 15.45 0.60 -18.20
CA ILE A 42 14.66 1.84 -18.11
C ILE A 42 15.18 2.72 -16.97
N VAL A 43 15.37 2.14 -15.78
CA VAL A 43 15.85 2.86 -14.59
C VAL A 43 17.24 3.46 -14.84
N ALA A 44 18.16 2.68 -15.41
CA ALA A 44 19.51 3.14 -15.72
C ALA A 44 19.51 4.27 -16.77
N ALA A 45 18.70 4.16 -17.82
CA ALA A 45 18.59 5.18 -18.84
C ALA A 45 18.06 6.51 -18.29
N VAL A 46 16.98 6.48 -17.48
CA VAL A 46 16.45 7.70 -16.85
C VAL A 46 17.46 8.31 -15.89
N ALA A 47 18.16 7.49 -15.12
CA ALA A 47 19.20 7.98 -14.19
C ALA A 47 20.37 8.68 -14.91
N GLN A 48 20.72 8.25 -16.12
CA GLN A 48 21.85 8.79 -16.91
C GLN A 48 21.45 9.92 -17.84
N GLU A 49 20.33 9.80 -18.55
CA GLU A 49 19.90 10.68 -19.63
C GLU A 49 18.81 11.68 -19.18
N GLY A 50 18.22 11.49 -17.99
CA GLY A 50 17.20 12.39 -17.43
C GLY A 50 15.96 12.52 -18.30
N ASP A 51 15.57 13.76 -18.61
CA ASP A 51 14.37 14.08 -19.38
C ASP A 51 14.36 13.42 -20.78
N ALA A 52 15.49 13.25 -21.42
CA ALA A 52 15.56 12.63 -22.75
C ALA A 52 15.07 11.17 -22.73
N ALA A 53 15.53 10.38 -21.74
CA ALA A 53 15.04 9.02 -21.55
C ALA A 53 13.56 9.00 -21.11
N LEU A 54 13.16 9.92 -20.24
CA LEU A 54 11.79 10.02 -19.78
C LEU A 54 10.81 10.25 -20.93
N VAL A 55 11.10 11.21 -21.81
CA VAL A 55 10.31 11.51 -23.02
C VAL A 55 10.28 10.31 -23.97
N ARG A 56 11.44 9.72 -24.25
CA ARG A 56 11.54 8.55 -25.12
C ARG A 56 10.65 7.40 -24.65
N TYR A 57 10.80 6.96 -23.39
CA TYR A 57 9.98 5.86 -22.87
C TYR A 57 8.50 6.22 -22.74
N THR A 58 8.15 7.47 -22.46
CA THR A 58 6.75 7.91 -22.45
C THR A 58 6.14 7.81 -23.84
N ASN A 59 6.87 8.22 -24.88
CA ASN A 59 6.40 8.12 -26.25
C ASN A 59 6.25 6.66 -26.71
N ASP A 60 7.23 5.82 -26.39
CA ASP A 60 7.27 4.42 -26.82
C ASP A 60 6.22 3.56 -26.08
N LEU A 61 6.07 3.73 -24.77
CA LEU A 61 5.25 2.86 -23.91
C LEU A 61 3.82 3.37 -23.72
N ASP A 62 3.62 4.70 -23.63
CA ASP A 62 2.31 5.32 -23.40
C ASP A 62 1.66 5.80 -24.72
N ARG A 63 2.27 5.51 -25.89
CA ARG A 63 1.80 5.88 -27.21
C ARG A 63 1.54 7.38 -27.35
N ARG A 64 2.45 8.20 -26.84
CA ARG A 64 2.38 9.67 -26.87
C ARG A 64 3.33 10.23 -27.90
N THR A 65 3.17 11.54 -28.16
CA THR A 65 4.06 12.33 -29.02
C THR A 65 4.44 13.59 -28.26
N VAL A 66 5.29 13.43 -27.23
CA VAL A 66 5.76 14.52 -26.38
C VAL A 66 7.11 14.99 -26.92
N GLU A 67 7.27 16.29 -27.12
CA GLU A 67 8.52 16.86 -27.66
C GLU A 67 9.55 17.08 -26.55
N ASP A 68 9.10 17.53 -25.37
CA ASP A 68 9.94 17.73 -24.19
C ASP A 68 9.21 17.32 -22.89
N ALA A 69 9.97 17.17 -21.80
CA ALA A 69 9.43 16.73 -20.53
C ALA A 69 8.55 17.78 -19.83
N GLN A 70 8.65 19.07 -20.19
CA GLN A 70 7.78 20.12 -19.62
C GLN A 70 6.33 19.90 -20.03
N ALA A 71 6.07 19.36 -21.22
CA ALA A 71 4.74 19.00 -21.69
C ALA A 71 4.08 17.87 -20.88
N LEU A 72 4.83 17.18 -20.02
CA LEU A 72 4.27 16.20 -19.08
C LEU A 72 3.63 16.86 -17.86
N ARG A 73 3.98 18.11 -17.55
CA ARG A 73 3.46 18.82 -16.36
C ARG A 73 2.05 19.33 -16.61
N VAL A 74 1.14 19.01 -15.71
CA VAL A 74 -0.21 19.58 -15.67
C VAL A 74 -0.12 20.96 -15.02
N SER A 75 -0.78 21.97 -15.63
CA SER A 75 -0.81 23.30 -15.06
C SER A 75 -1.65 23.37 -13.77
N GLY A 76 -1.28 24.27 -12.84
CA GLY A 76 -2.07 24.50 -11.63
C GLY A 76 -3.53 24.88 -11.95
N ASP A 77 -3.73 25.73 -12.97
CA ASP A 77 -5.05 26.13 -13.42
C ASP A 77 -5.91 24.92 -13.86
N ALA A 78 -5.31 23.94 -14.55
CA ALA A 78 -6.02 22.73 -14.98
C ALA A 78 -6.41 21.85 -13.78
N ILE A 79 -5.58 21.80 -12.73
CA ILE A 79 -5.89 21.07 -11.50
C ILE A 79 -7.04 21.72 -10.76
N GLU A 80 -7.04 23.06 -10.65
CA GLU A 80 -8.12 23.81 -9.99
C GLU A 80 -9.42 23.77 -10.82
N GLN A 81 -9.32 23.90 -12.15
CA GLN A 81 -10.45 23.84 -13.05
C GLN A 81 -11.20 22.51 -12.98
N ALA A 82 -10.48 21.39 -12.76
CA ALA A 82 -11.07 20.07 -12.62
C ALA A 82 -12.12 19.98 -11.49
N LEU A 83 -12.00 20.81 -10.44
CA LEU A 83 -13.02 20.89 -9.38
C LEU A 83 -14.35 21.48 -9.89
N SER A 84 -14.28 22.42 -10.82
CA SER A 84 -15.45 23.09 -11.38
C SER A 84 -16.12 22.27 -12.48
N ASP A 85 -15.34 21.48 -13.21
CA ASP A 85 -15.81 20.69 -14.36
C ASP A 85 -16.42 19.34 -13.95
N LEU A 86 -16.19 18.92 -12.69
CA LEU A 86 -16.65 17.63 -12.22
C LEU A 86 -18.16 17.63 -11.91
N ASN A 87 -18.81 16.51 -12.19
CA ASN A 87 -20.20 16.29 -11.76
C ASN A 87 -20.36 16.56 -10.25
N ALA A 88 -21.41 17.28 -9.85
CA ALA A 88 -21.62 17.71 -8.47
C ALA A 88 -21.72 16.55 -7.46
N ASP A 89 -22.32 15.42 -7.85
CA ASP A 89 -22.44 14.24 -6.97
C ASP A 89 -21.09 13.59 -6.74
N VAL A 90 -20.28 13.46 -7.81
CA VAL A 90 -18.92 12.90 -7.72
C VAL A 90 -18.04 13.82 -6.88
N LEU A 91 -18.10 15.14 -7.08
CA LEU A 91 -17.35 16.11 -6.27
C LEU A 91 -17.74 16.05 -4.80
N SER A 92 -19.04 15.93 -4.51
CA SER A 92 -19.56 15.79 -3.14
C SER A 92 -19.05 14.51 -2.48
N ALA A 93 -19.06 13.39 -3.21
CA ALA A 93 -18.54 12.10 -2.72
C ALA A 93 -17.03 12.18 -2.43
N LEU A 94 -16.23 12.76 -3.34
CA LEU A 94 -14.78 12.94 -3.15
C LEU A 94 -14.47 13.83 -1.94
N LYS A 95 -15.19 14.94 -1.77
CA LYS A 95 -15.03 15.83 -0.59
C LYS A 95 -15.32 15.08 0.71
N ARG A 96 -16.39 14.27 0.73
CA ARG A 96 -16.77 13.49 1.91
C ARG A 96 -15.73 12.40 2.21
N ALA A 97 -15.25 11.69 1.20
CA ALA A 97 -14.17 10.70 1.34
C ALA A 97 -12.89 11.36 1.87
N ALA A 98 -12.45 12.47 1.24
CA ALA A 98 -11.25 13.21 1.66
C ALA A 98 -11.32 13.66 3.12
N ALA A 99 -12.49 14.17 3.57
CA ALA A 99 -12.68 14.59 4.96
C ALA A 99 -12.55 13.42 5.95
N ARG A 100 -13.12 12.25 5.63
CA ARG A 100 -13.03 11.05 6.47
C ARG A 100 -11.63 10.47 6.52
N ILE A 101 -10.95 10.40 5.36
CA ILE A 101 -9.55 9.95 5.26
C ILE A 101 -8.66 10.87 6.10
N ARG A 102 -8.81 12.19 5.98
CA ARG A 102 -8.06 13.17 6.77
C ARG A 102 -8.29 12.98 8.27
N ALA A 103 -9.54 12.91 8.71
CA ALA A 103 -9.90 12.76 10.11
C ALA A 103 -9.33 11.47 10.75
N PHE A 104 -9.26 10.38 9.99
CA PHE A 104 -8.64 9.13 10.43
C PHE A 104 -7.12 9.30 10.58
N HIS A 105 -6.45 9.86 9.55
CA HIS A 105 -5.00 9.98 9.52
C HIS A 105 -4.47 11.03 10.51
N GLU A 106 -5.24 12.07 10.83
CA GLU A 106 -4.87 13.03 11.88
C GLU A 106 -4.62 12.36 13.23
N ARG A 107 -5.29 11.24 13.54
CA ARG A 107 -5.09 10.46 14.76
C ARG A 107 -3.79 9.66 14.77
N GLN A 108 -3.13 9.49 13.61
CA GLN A 108 -1.88 8.75 13.48
C GLN A 108 -0.64 9.63 13.66
N ARG A 109 -0.78 10.94 13.80
CA ARG A 109 0.37 11.84 13.95
C ARG A 109 1.13 11.51 15.22
N ALA A 110 2.42 11.20 15.07
CA ALA A 110 3.33 11.07 16.19
C ALA A 110 3.91 12.43 16.57
N GLU A 111 4.09 12.66 17.87
CA GLU A 111 4.71 13.86 18.41
C GLU A 111 6.14 13.58 18.85
N SER A 112 6.99 14.62 18.83
CA SER A 112 8.32 14.59 19.44
C SER A 112 8.18 14.55 20.96
N TRP A 113 9.07 13.82 21.61
CA TRP A 113 9.09 13.71 23.06
C TRP A 113 10.52 13.71 23.59
N GLN A 114 10.69 14.11 24.86
CA GLN A 114 11.96 14.07 25.57
C GLN A 114 11.72 13.89 27.06
N TYR A 115 12.71 13.35 27.75
CA TYR A 115 12.74 13.22 29.20
C TYR A 115 14.16 13.43 29.72
N GLU A 116 14.28 13.75 31.00
CA GLU A 116 15.54 13.83 31.73
C GLU A 116 15.69 12.59 32.60
N ASP A 117 16.86 11.95 32.56
CA ASP A 117 17.17 10.81 33.42
C ASP A 117 17.80 11.26 34.75
N GLU A 118 18.17 10.31 35.61
CA GLU A 118 18.68 10.55 36.96
C GLU A 118 20.05 11.28 36.97
N GLU A 119 20.82 11.18 35.89
CA GLU A 119 22.09 11.88 35.72
C GLU A 119 21.93 13.26 35.02
N GLY A 120 20.69 13.66 34.74
CA GLY A 120 20.40 14.93 34.06
C GLY A 120 20.64 14.89 32.54
N ASN A 121 20.72 13.71 31.95
CA ASN A 121 20.78 13.57 30.49
C ASN A 121 19.40 13.82 29.89
N LEU A 122 19.34 14.64 28.83
CA LEU A 122 18.10 14.84 28.06
C LEU A 122 18.06 13.87 26.88
N LEU A 123 17.16 12.90 26.94
CA LEU A 123 16.96 11.90 25.91
C LEU A 123 15.60 12.08 25.26
N GLY A 124 15.48 11.82 23.97
CA GLY A 124 14.20 11.98 23.30
C GLY A 124 14.18 11.48 21.86
N GLN A 125 13.05 11.73 21.24
CA GLN A 125 12.84 11.45 19.83
C GLN A 125 12.24 12.67 19.14
N ARG A 126 12.91 13.13 18.09
CA ARG A 126 12.39 14.17 17.21
C ARG A 126 11.64 13.52 16.05
N VAL A 127 10.38 13.89 15.88
CA VAL A 127 9.56 13.51 14.72
C VAL A 127 9.51 14.68 13.75
N SER A 128 9.78 14.42 12.46
CA SER A 128 9.70 15.41 11.38
C SER A 128 9.13 14.76 10.12
N ALA A 129 8.41 15.54 9.32
CA ALA A 129 7.94 15.08 8.02
C ALA A 129 9.11 14.85 7.04
N LEU A 130 8.88 14.05 6.00
CA LEU A 130 9.70 14.03 4.79
C LEU A 130 9.53 15.36 4.05
N ASP A 131 10.54 15.75 3.26
CA ASP A 131 10.53 17.05 2.59
C ASP A 131 9.74 16.98 1.27
N CYS A 132 9.92 15.90 0.49
CA CYS A 132 9.26 15.72 -0.81
C CYS A 132 8.85 14.25 -1.00
N VAL A 133 7.62 14.02 -1.45
CA VAL A 133 7.05 12.67 -1.65
C VAL A 133 6.48 12.54 -3.05
N GLY A 134 6.77 11.41 -3.70
CA GLY A 134 6.19 11.00 -4.98
C GLY A 134 4.99 10.10 -4.77
N VAL A 135 3.86 10.44 -5.38
CA VAL A 135 2.64 9.62 -5.40
C VAL A 135 2.46 9.05 -6.79
N TYR A 136 2.54 7.73 -6.90
CA TYR A 136 2.20 7.03 -8.13
C TYR A 136 0.72 6.67 -8.13
N VAL A 137 -0.01 7.16 -9.13
CA VAL A 137 -1.44 6.85 -9.31
C VAL A 137 -1.59 5.95 -10.53
N PRO A 138 -2.19 4.77 -10.39
CA PRO A 138 -2.42 3.90 -11.52
C PRO A 138 -3.31 4.55 -12.58
N GLY A 139 -3.06 4.23 -13.84
CA GLY A 139 -3.93 4.58 -14.95
C GLY A 139 -4.16 3.38 -15.86
N GLY A 140 -5.04 3.49 -16.84
CA GLY A 140 -5.32 2.44 -17.79
C GLY A 140 -6.81 2.11 -17.90
N ARG A 141 -7.23 0.87 -17.58
CA ARG A 141 -8.62 0.42 -17.72
C ARG A 141 -9.60 1.06 -16.73
N ALA A 142 -9.12 1.52 -15.58
CA ALA A 142 -9.90 2.24 -14.58
C ALA A 142 -9.15 3.50 -14.14
N THR A 143 -9.88 4.47 -13.60
CA THR A 143 -9.35 5.68 -12.98
C THR A 143 -9.53 5.58 -11.47
N TYR A 144 -8.50 5.99 -10.71
CA TYR A 144 -8.46 5.78 -9.27
C TYR A 144 -8.31 7.11 -8.51
N PRO A 145 -9.36 7.98 -8.48
CA PRO A 145 -9.33 9.19 -7.67
C PRO A 145 -9.19 8.88 -6.17
N SER A 146 -9.72 7.72 -5.71
CA SER A 146 -9.53 7.25 -4.34
C SER A 146 -8.06 7.04 -4.00
N SER A 147 -7.27 6.45 -4.90
CA SER A 147 -5.83 6.25 -4.68
C SER A 147 -5.07 7.58 -4.55
N VAL A 148 -5.52 8.65 -5.21
CA VAL A 148 -4.95 9.98 -4.99
C VAL A 148 -5.17 10.42 -3.54
N LEU A 149 -6.42 10.36 -3.08
CA LEU A 149 -6.78 10.74 -1.71
C LEU A 149 -6.02 9.92 -0.66
N MET A 150 -5.99 8.60 -0.85
CA MET A 150 -5.37 7.65 0.09
C MET A 150 -3.85 7.78 0.20
N ASN A 151 -3.18 8.22 -0.86
CA ASN A 151 -1.73 8.42 -0.85
C ASN A 151 -1.33 9.85 -0.45
N ALA A 152 -2.01 10.88 -0.97
CA ALA A 152 -1.60 12.26 -0.77
C ALA A 152 -2.08 12.85 0.58
N ILE A 153 -3.28 12.50 1.05
CA ILE A 153 -3.81 13.06 2.31
C ILE A 153 -2.92 12.69 3.51
N PRO A 154 -2.52 11.43 3.75
CA PRO A 154 -1.64 11.11 4.89
C PRO A 154 -0.27 11.78 4.78
N ALA A 155 0.28 11.99 3.56
CA ALA A 155 1.49 12.77 3.37
C ALA A 155 1.31 14.23 3.83
N LYS A 156 0.21 14.88 3.43
CA LYS A 156 -0.10 16.25 3.86
C LYS A 156 -0.40 16.33 5.36
N VAL A 157 -1.10 15.36 5.93
CA VAL A 157 -1.32 15.27 7.38
C VAL A 157 -0.01 15.11 8.15
N ALA A 158 0.95 14.37 7.62
CA ALA A 158 2.30 14.25 8.20
C ALA A 158 3.07 15.57 8.21
N GLY A 159 2.68 16.53 7.36
CA GLY A 159 3.36 17.82 7.19
C GLY A 159 4.36 17.83 6.03
N VAL A 160 4.24 16.92 5.05
CA VAL A 160 5.08 16.93 3.85
C VAL A 160 4.80 18.21 3.06
N GLU A 161 5.84 18.99 2.82
CA GLU A 161 5.72 20.29 2.14
C GLU A 161 5.39 20.10 0.65
N ARG A 162 6.08 19.16 -0.02
CA ARG A 162 5.96 18.95 -1.47
C ARG A 162 5.49 17.53 -1.80
N VAL A 163 4.30 17.42 -2.40
CA VAL A 163 3.74 16.15 -2.90
C VAL A 163 3.66 16.21 -4.41
N VAL A 164 4.40 15.33 -5.07
CA VAL A 164 4.51 15.22 -6.54
C VAL A 164 3.77 13.97 -7.01
N MET A 165 2.74 14.15 -7.83
CA MET A 165 1.98 13.04 -8.37
C MET A 165 2.41 12.71 -9.80
N VAL A 166 2.57 11.43 -10.09
CA VAL A 166 2.73 10.90 -11.45
C VAL A 166 1.57 9.96 -11.76
N ALA A 167 0.99 10.10 -12.94
CA ALA A 167 -0.08 9.24 -13.42
C ALA A 167 0.05 9.02 -14.92
N PRO A 168 0.00 7.77 -15.42
CA PRO A 168 0.00 7.53 -16.86
C PRO A 168 -1.25 8.15 -17.49
N ALA A 169 -1.03 8.81 -18.63
CA ALA A 169 -2.07 9.47 -19.40
C ALA A 169 -2.00 9.05 -20.86
N PRO A 170 -2.50 7.86 -21.21
CA PRO A 170 -2.56 7.42 -22.60
C PRO A 170 -3.36 8.43 -23.43
N GLY A 171 -2.76 8.92 -24.53
CA GLY A 171 -3.35 10.00 -25.33
C GLY A 171 -3.18 11.42 -24.76
N GLY A 172 -2.56 11.57 -23.57
CA GLY A 172 -2.20 12.87 -22.99
C GLY A 172 -3.20 13.44 -21.98
N GLU A 173 -4.35 12.82 -21.80
CA GLU A 173 -5.40 13.34 -20.92
C GLU A 173 -5.46 12.53 -19.61
N ILE A 174 -5.55 13.25 -18.47
CA ILE A 174 -5.88 12.67 -17.17
C ILE A 174 -7.38 12.86 -16.91
N ASN A 175 -8.00 11.83 -16.33
CA ASN A 175 -9.41 11.93 -15.94
C ASN A 175 -9.64 13.10 -14.96
N PRO A 176 -10.64 13.96 -15.21
CA PRO A 176 -10.94 15.11 -14.34
C PRO A 176 -11.15 14.75 -12.87
N ALA A 177 -11.71 13.55 -12.56
CA ALA A 177 -11.89 13.12 -11.19
C ALA A 177 -10.54 12.87 -10.47
N VAL A 178 -9.50 12.43 -11.17
CA VAL A 178 -8.14 12.25 -10.63
C VAL A 178 -7.51 13.61 -10.33
N LEU A 179 -7.66 14.59 -11.22
CA LEU A 179 -7.17 15.96 -10.99
C LEU A 179 -7.93 16.66 -9.85
N ALA A 180 -9.25 16.50 -9.79
CA ALA A 180 -10.06 17.03 -8.69
C ALA A 180 -9.65 16.40 -7.35
N ALA A 181 -9.38 15.10 -7.32
CA ALA A 181 -8.85 14.42 -6.12
C ALA A 181 -7.47 14.95 -5.74
N ALA A 182 -6.60 15.25 -6.70
CA ALA A 182 -5.28 15.85 -6.46
C ALA A 182 -5.40 17.23 -5.82
N ALA A 183 -6.31 18.08 -6.34
CA ALA A 183 -6.63 19.38 -5.75
C ALA A 183 -7.15 19.25 -4.30
N LEU A 184 -8.12 18.36 -4.05
CA LEU A 184 -8.70 18.11 -2.73
C LEU A 184 -7.70 17.56 -1.72
N ALA A 185 -6.76 16.75 -2.19
CA ALA A 185 -5.70 16.18 -1.35
C ALA A 185 -4.54 17.14 -1.08
N GLY A 186 -4.42 18.24 -1.84
CA GLY A 186 -3.35 19.21 -1.74
C GLY A 186 -2.06 18.75 -2.42
N VAL A 187 -2.15 18.05 -3.55
CA VAL A 187 -1.01 17.71 -4.40
C VAL A 187 -0.45 18.99 -5.02
N ASP A 188 0.88 19.17 -4.95
CA ASP A 188 1.55 20.40 -5.40
C ASP A 188 1.88 20.38 -6.90
N GLU A 189 2.22 19.20 -7.43
CA GLU A 189 2.59 19.02 -8.84
C GLU A 189 2.05 17.71 -9.40
N VAL A 190 1.60 17.74 -10.64
CA VAL A 190 1.08 16.57 -11.35
C VAL A 190 1.80 16.42 -12.68
N PHE A 191 2.27 15.19 -12.97
CA PHE A 191 2.92 14.86 -14.24
C PHE A 191 2.24 13.68 -14.92
N THR A 192 2.00 13.82 -16.22
CA THR A 192 1.35 12.81 -17.08
C THR A 192 2.34 11.75 -17.55
N VAL A 193 2.91 11.01 -16.62
CA VAL A 193 3.90 9.95 -16.90
C VAL A 193 3.65 8.75 -16.01
N GLY A 194 3.82 7.55 -16.53
CA GLY A 194 3.62 6.28 -15.78
C GLY A 194 4.80 5.34 -15.92
N GLY A 195 4.60 4.07 -15.55
CA GLY A 195 5.58 3.00 -15.73
C GLY A 195 6.85 3.12 -14.90
N ALA A 196 7.82 2.29 -15.24
CA ALA A 196 9.13 2.26 -14.58
C ALA A 196 9.91 3.57 -14.75
N GLN A 197 9.73 4.28 -15.88
CA GLN A 197 10.37 5.56 -16.14
C GLN A 197 9.90 6.66 -15.18
N ALA A 198 8.63 6.67 -14.79
CA ALA A 198 8.12 7.61 -13.80
C ALA A 198 8.72 7.36 -12.40
N VAL A 199 8.80 6.09 -11.99
CA VAL A 199 9.45 5.69 -10.72
C VAL A 199 10.92 6.08 -10.72
N ALA A 200 11.64 5.84 -11.82
CA ALA A 200 13.03 6.24 -11.96
C ALA A 200 13.21 7.76 -11.89
N ALA A 201 12.35 8.53 -12.57
CA ALA A 201 12.40 9.99 -12.54
C ALA A 201 12.16 10.54 -11.12
N LEU A 202 11.21 9.98 -10.36
CA LEU A 202 11.00 10.35 -8.96
C LEU A 202 12.19 9.97 -8.06
N ALA A 203 12.85 8.84 -8.31
CA ALA A 203 13.97 8.36 -7.49
C ALA A 203 15.28 9.13 -7.72
N TYR A 204 15.57 9.48 -8.96
CA TYR A 204 16.84 10.14 -9.34
C TYR A 204 16.71 11.65 -9.53
N GLY A 205 15.51 12.12 -9.85
CA GLY A 205 15.27 13.46 -10.34
C GLY A 205 15.66 13.62 -11.81
N THR A 206 15.03 14.54 -12.51
CA THR A 206 15.40 15.00 -13.84
C THR A 206 15.43 16.53 -13.84
N ALA A 207 15.67 17.18 -14.97
CA ALA A 207 15.55 18.63 -15.04
C ALA A 207 14.10 19.11 -14.82
N THR A 208 13.10 18.27 -15.17
CA THR A 208 11.68 18.60 -15.08
C THR A 208 11.02 18.02 -13.82
N LEU A 209 11.27 16.75 -13.48
CA LEU A 209 10.70 16.10 -12.32
C LEU A 209 11.67 16.17 -11.13
N PRO A 210 11.22 16.64 -9.96
CA PRO A 210 12.06 16.68 -8.77
C PRO A 210 12.34 15.27 -8.24
N ARG A 211 13.52 15.08 -7.65
CA ARG A 211 13.80 13.91 -6.83
C ARG A 211 12.98 13.97 -5.55
N VAL A 212 12.45 12.81 -5.13
CA VAL A 212 11.66 12.67 -3.89
C VAL A 212 12.37 11.81 -2.84
N ASP A 213 11.92 11.91 -1.59
CA ASP A 213 12.45 11.11 -0.48
C ASP A 213 11.77 9.74 -0.37
N LYS A 214 10.49 9.64 -0.75
CA LYS A 214 9.71 8.40 -0.75
C LYS A 214 8.75 8.38 -1.92
N ILE A 215 8.56 7.19 -2.51
CA ILE A 215 7.56 6.92 -3.56
C ILE A 215 6.50 6.00 -2.96
N VAL A 216 5.24 6.43 -3.03
CA VAL A 216 4.08 5.67 -2.55
C VAL A 216 3.06 5.46 -3.66
N GLY A 217 2.19 4.49 -3.47
CA GLY A 217 1.10 4.17 -4.39
C GLY A 217 1.32 2.86 -5.16
N PRO A 218 0.21 2.16 -5.47
CA PRO A 218 0.22 0.92 -6.21
C PRO A 218 0.49 1.15 -7.71
N GLY A 219 0.95 0.12 -8.39
CA GLY A 219 1.17 0.13 -9.83
C GLY A 219 1.23 -1.28 -10.40
N ASN A 220 1.34 -1.39 -11.72
CA ASN A 220 1.51 -2.69 -12.36
C ASN A 220 2.87 -3.32 -12.03
N ARG A 221 3.11 -4.56 -12.50
CA ARG A 221 4.33 -5.31 -12.23
C ARG A 221 5.64 -4.58 -12.60
N PHE A 222 5.62 -3.71 -13.63
CA PHE A 222 6.80 -2.90 -13.99
C PHE A 222 7.06 -1.80 -12.96
N VAL A 223 6.01 -1.20 -12.41
CA VAL A 223 6.11 -0.18 -11.36
C VAL A 223 6.58 -0.81 -10.05
N ALA A 224 6.01 -1.97 -9.67
CA ALA A 224 6.42 -2.71 -8.48
C ALA A 224 7.90 -3.11 -8.55
N GLU A 225 8.35 -3.62 -9.70
CA GLU A 225 9.75 -3.97 -9.93
C GLU A 225 10.66 -2.73 -9.94
N ALA A 226 10.23 -1.62 -10.54
CA ALA A 226 11.00 -0.37 -10.50
C ALA A 226 11.14 0.15 -9.06
N LYS A 227 10.07 0.14 -8.25
CA LYS A 227 10.13 0.48 -6.82
C LYS A 227 11.13 -0.41 -6.08
N ARG A 228 11.13 -1.72 -6.34
CA ARG A 228 12.08 -2.66 -5.75
C ARG A 228 13.53 -2.31 -6.08
N GLN A 229 13.81 -1.94 -7.35
CA GLN A 229 15.17 -1.62 -7.81
C GLN A 229 15.69 -0.29 -7.29
N VAL A 230 14.82 0.71 -7.10
CA VAL A 230 15.23 2.02 -6.60
C VAL A 230 15.24 2.12 -5.07
N PHE A 231 14.75 1.10 -4.37
CA PHE A 231 14.78 1.07 -2.89
C PHE A 231 16.21 1.18 -2.38
N GLY A 232 16.41 2.05 -1.40
CA GLY A 232 17.73 2.42 -0.89
C GLY A 232 18.28 3.71 -1.51
N ARG A 233 17.93 4.03 -2.76
CA ARG A 233 18.13 5.36 -3.36
C ARG A 233 17.01 6.32 -2.95
N VAL A 234 15.81 5.81 -2.85
CA VAL A 234 14.58 6.48 -2.39
C VAL A 234 13.84 5.51 -1.48
N GLY A 235 13.07 6.02 -0.52
CA GLY A 235 12.15 5.19 0.25
C GLY A 235 10.96 4.73 -0.61
N ILE A 236 10.35 3.61 -0.25
CA ILE A 236 9.09 3.17 -0.84
C ILE A 236 8.09 2.83 0.27
N ASP A 237 6.81 2.77 -0.04
CA ASP A 237 5.78 2.22 0.86
C ASP A 237 5.92 0.70 0.97
N MET A 238 5.60 -0.02 -0.11
CA MET A 238 5.65 -1.47 -0.18
C MET A 238 5.81 -1.95 -1.63
N ILE A 239 6.07 -3.24 -1.79
CA ILE A 239 5.96 -3.92 -3.08
C ILE A 239 4.57 -4.53 -3.13
N ALA A 240 3.65 -3.91 -3.88
CA ALA A 240 2.29 -4.40 -4.02
C ALA A 240 2.22 -5.57 -5.01
N GLY A 241 1.57 -6.65 -4.59
CA GLY A 241 1.09 -7.73 -5.45
C GLY A 241 -0.34 -7.48 -5.94
N PRO A 242 -0.96 -8.48 -6.60
CA PRO A 242 -2.37 -8.46 -6.91
C PRO A 242 -3.22 -8.36 -5.63
N SER A 243 -4.36 -7.69 -5.71
CA SER A 243 -5.25 -7.50 -4.57
C SER A 243 -5.90 -8.80 -4.08
N GLU A 244 -6.18 -8.86 -2.79
CA GLU A 244 -6.61 -10.09 -2.10
C GLU A 244 -7.75 -9.80 -1.11
N ILE A 245 -8.79 -10.64 -1.12
CA ILE A 245 -9.80 -10.68 -0.05
C ILE A 245 -9.87 -12.08 0.56
N LEU A 246 -9.98 -12.12 1.86
CA LEU A 246 -10.35 -13.28 2.64
C LEU A 246 -11.59 -12.97 3.47
N ILE A 247 -12.62 -13.77 3.33
CA ILE A 247 -13.86 -13.64 4.12
C ILE A 247 -13.97 -14.83 5.08
N LEU A 248 -14.15 -14.58 6.37
CA LEU A 248 -14.55 -15.58 7.35
C LEU A 248 -16.06 -15.46 7.59
N ALA A 249 -16.84 -16.53 7.34
CA ALA A 249 -18.27 -16.50 7.50
C ALA A 249 -18.77 -17.72 8.28
N ASP A 250 -19.81 -17.52 9.12
CA ASP A 250 -20.47 -18.56 9.91
C ASP A 250 -21.88 -18.92 9.43
N GLY A 251 -22.30 -18.38 8.29
CA GLY A 251 -23.63 -18.59 7.71
C GLY A 251 -24.69 -17.56 8.14
N SER A 252 -24.35 -16.61 9.00
CA SER A 252 -25.28 -15.58 9.49
C SER A 252 -25.54 -14.42 8.52
N VAL A 253 -24.60 -14.17 7.58
CA VAL A 253 -24.70 -13.11 6.58
C VAL A 253 -25.30 -13.66 5.28
N ASP A 254 -26.11 -12.86 4.58
CA ASP A 254 -26.69 -13.25 3.31
C ASP A 254 -25.60 -13.70 2.31
N PRO A 255 -25.70 -14.92 1.74
CA PRO A 255 -24.72 -15.44 0.77
C PRO A 255 -24.54 -14.54 -0.46
N GLU A 256 -25.54 -13.74 -0.83
CA GLU A 256 -25.43 -12.81 -1.96
C GLU A 256 -24.52 -11.63 -1.63
N TRP A 257 -24.51 -11.13 -0.40
CA TRP A 257 -23.60 -10.07 0.04
C TRP A 257 -22.16 -10.54 -0.04
N VAL A 258 -21.85 -11.68 0.58
CA VAL A 258 -20.51 -12.28 0.53
C VAL A 258 -20.07 -12.60 -0.91
N THR A 259 -21.00 -13.01 -1.76
CA THR A 259 -20.71 -13.21 -3.19
C THR A 259 -20.31 -11.90 -3.88
N MET A 260 -20.98 -10.78 -3.57
CA MET A 260 -20.65 -9.48 -4.14
C MET A 260 -19.31 -8.96 -3.64
N ASP A 261 -18.95 -9.22 -2.37
CA ASP A 261 -17.64 -8.83 -1.83
C ASP A 261 -16.50 -9.64 -2.49
N LEU A 262 -16.69 -10.96 -2.71
CA LEU A 262 -15.75 -11.76 -3.51
C LEU A 262 -15.61 -11.24 -4.95
N PHE A 263 -16.69 -10.76 -5.56
CA PHE A 263 -16.66 -10.20 -6.92
C PHE A 263 -16.03 -8.80 -6.95
N ALA A 264 -16.27 -7.97 -5.94
CA ALA A 264 -15.66 -6.65 -5.82
C ALA A 264 -14.15 -6.76 -5.88
N GLN A 265 -13.56 -7.72 -5.18
CA GLN A 265 -12.13 -7.99 -5.28
C GLN A 265 -11.74 -8.63 -6.61
N ALA A 266 -12.44 -9.64 -7.07
CA ALA A 266 -12.09 -10.40 -8.29
C ALA A 266 -12.18 -9.57 -9.59
N GLU A 267 -12.94 -8.47 -9.59
CA GLU A 267 -13.05 -7.58 -10.76
C GLU A 267 -11.86 -6.65 -10.97
N HIS A 268 -10.96 -6.52 -9.98
CA HIS A 268 -9.78 -5.65 -10.07
C HIS A 268 -8.79 -6.12 -11.13
N ASP A 269 -8.45 -7.42 -11.12
CA ASP A 269 -7.44 -8.00 -12.01
C ASP A 269 -7.60 -9.53 -12.14
N GLU A 270 -7.12 -10.12 -13.23
CA GLU A 270 -7.13 -11.57 -13.50
C GLU A 270 -6.30 -12.39 -12.49
N TYR A 271 -5.42 -11.75 -11.73
CA TYR A 271 -4.59 -12.33 -10.67
C TYR A 271 -5.12 -12.03 -9.26
N ALA A 272 -6.24 -11.30 -9.13
CA ALA A 272 -6.85 -11.03 -7.83
C ALA A 272 -7.24 -12.33 -7.13
N GLN A 273 -7.11 -12.35 -5.79
CA GLN A 273 -7.46 -13.51 -4.97
C GLN A 273 -8.73 -13.25 -4.18
N ALA A 274 -9.69 -14.19 -4.25
CA ALA A 274 -10.96 -14.10 -3.54
C ALA A 274 -11.26 -15.43 -2.83
N VAL A 275 -11.15 -15.44 -1.50
CA VAL A 275 -11.25 -16.66 -0.69
C VAL A 275 -12.33 -16.49 0.38
N LEU A 276 -13.19 -17.50 0.51
CA LEU A 276 -14.15 -17.62 1.61
C LEU A 276 -13.82 -18.86 2.44
N ILE A 277 -13.76 -18.70 3.75
CA ILE A 277 -13.58 -19.79 4.73
C ILE A 277 -14.83 -19.85 5.60
N SER A 278 -15.42 -21.03 5.72
CA SER A 278 -16.59 -21.25 6.58
C SER A 278 -16.59 -22.63 7.22
N PRO A 279 -17.08 -22.78 8.45
CA PRO A 279 -17.38 -24.08 9.03
C PRO A 279 -18.71 -24.65 8.54
N ASP A 280 -19.53 -23.90 7.80
CA ASP A 280 -20.85 -24.30 7.29
C ASP A 280 -20.77 -24.70 5.82
N SER A 281 -20.98 -25.99 5.53
CA SER A 281 -20.98 -26.54 4.17
C SER A 281 -22.16 -26.06 3.32
N ASP A 282 -23.35 -25.95 3.94
CA ASP A 282 -24.55 -25.53 3.24
C ASP A 282 -24.47 -24.07 2.84
N TYR A 283 -23.81 -23.25 3.70
CA TYR A 283 -23.52 -21.87 3.39
C TYR A 283 -22.55 -21.72 2.22
N LEU A 284 -21.47 -22.51 2.20
CA LEU A 284 -20.53 -22.53 1.06
C LEU A 284 -21.23 -22.95 -0.25
N ASP A 285 -22.19 -23.85 -0.18
CA ASP A 285 -23.00 -24.27 -1.33
C ASP A 285 -23.95 -23.16 -1.80
N ALA A 286 -24.54 -22.42 -0.87
CA ALA A 286 -25.38 -21.26 -1.17
C ALA A 286 -24.55 -20.14 -1.85
N VAL A 287 -23.36 -19.85 -1.37
CA VAL A 287 -22.45 -18.87 -2.00
C VAL A 287 -22.04 -19.35 -3.40
N ALA A 288 -21.69 -20.62 -3.59
CA ALA A 288 -21.38 -21.16 -4.93
C ALA A 288 -22.55 -21.05 -5.90
N ALA A 289 -23.77 -21.27 -5.44
CA ALA A 289 -24.98 -21.09 -6.24
C ALA A 289 -25.21 -19.60 -6.60
N CYS A 290 -24.98 -18.68 -5.67
CA CYS A 290 -25.02 -17.25 -5.94
C CYS A 290 -23.97 -16.83 -6.97
N ILE A 291 -22.70 -17.30 -6.85
CA ILE A 291 -21.65 -17.07 -7.85
C ILE A 291 -22.12 -17.52 -9.23
N ALA A 292 -22.63 -18.74 -9.37
CA ALA A 292 -23.08 -19.26 -10.66
C ALA A 292 -24.25 -18.46 -11.27
N ARG A 293 -25.11 -17.89 -10.41
CA ARG A 293 -26.28 -17.10 -10.82
C ARG A 293 -25.92 -15.68 -11.21
N VAL A 294 -25.05 -15.03 -10.43
CA VAL A 294 -24.79 -13.58 -10.54
C VAL A 294 -23.64 -13.29 -11.51
N LEU A 295 -22.58 -14.11 -11.55
CA LEU A 295 -21.41 -13.91 -12.41
C LEU A 295 -21.75 -13.58 -13.88
N PRO A 296 -22.70 -14.26 -14.54
CA PRO A 296 -23.05 -13.96 -15.95
C PRO A 296 -23.63 -12.55 -16.16
N THR A 297 -24.12 -11.90 -15.12
CA THR A 297 -24.75 -10.56 -15.18
C THR A 297 -23.77 -9.41 -15.06
N LEU A 298 -22.54 -9.67 -14.61
CA LEU A 298 -21.53 -8.65 -14.39
C LEU A 298 -20.94 -8.12 -15.70
N SER A 299 -20.67 -6.82 -15.76
CA SER A 299 -20.01 -6.17 -16.89
C SER A 299 -18.57 -6.64 -17.09
N ARG A 300 -17.87 -6.94 -15.96
CA ARG A 300 -16.47 -7.42 -15.93
C ARG A 300 -16.34 -8.92 -15.71
N ARG A 301 -17.40 -9.70 -16.02
CA ARG A 301 -17.47 -11.16 -15.81
C ARG A 301 -16.26 -11.95 -16.31
N ASP A 302 -15.66 -11.52 -17.42
CA ASP A 302 -14.53 -12.24 -18.02
C ASP A 302 -13.30 -12.18 -17.10
N ILE A 303 -13.00 -11.01 -16.50
CA ILE A 303 -11.93 -10.83 -15.53
C ILE A 303 -12.24 -11.62 -14.27
N VAL A 304 -13.45 -11.45 -13.71
CA VAL A 304 -13.91 -12.16 -12.50
C VAL A 304 -13.81 -13.67 -12.68
N THR A 305 -14.21 -14.19 -13.86
CA THR A 305 -14.13 -15.64 -14.16
C THR A 305 -12.68 -16.14 -14.08
N VAL A 306 -11.75 -15.42 -14.66
CA VAL A 306 -10.31 -15.79 -14.65
C VAL A 306 -9.75 -15.72 -13.25
N ALA A 307 -10.02 -14.66 -12.51
CA ALA A 307 -9.56 -14.47 -11.13
C ALA A 307 -10.07 -15.60 -10.21
N LEU A 308 -11.38 -15.87 -10.21
CA LEU A 308 -11.98 -16.94 -9.40
C LEU A 308 -11.45 -18.32 -9.77
N LYS A 309 -11.26 -18.61 -11.06
CA LYS A 309 -10.73 -19.89 -11.53
C LYS A 309 -9.29 -20.11 -11.06
N ASN A 310 -8.47 -19.09 -11.10
CA ASN A 310 -7.04 -19.20 -10.84
C ASN A 310 -6.71 -19.07 -9.34
N ARG A 311 -7.39 -18.18 -8.63
CA ARG A 311 -7.05 -17.80 -7.26
C ARG A 311 -8.26 -17.69 -6.32
N GLY A 312 -9.45 -18.12 -6.76
CA GLY A 312 -10.64 -18.20 -5.92
C GLY A 312 -10.71 -19.53 -5.18
N ALA A 313 -11.17 -19.51 -3.92
CA ALA A 313 -11.42 -20.72 -3.16
C ALA A 313 -12.56 -20.57 -2.15
N LEU A 314 -13.39 -21.61 -2.04
CA LEU A 314 -14.34 -21.81 -0.95
C LEU A 314 -13.79 -22.91 -0.06
N ILE A 315 -13.43 -22.60 1.18
CA ILE A 315 -12.70 -23.50 2.08
C ILE A 315 -13.59 -23.91 3.25
N LYS A 316 -13.81 -25.22 3.36
CA LYS A 316 -14.48 -25.83 4.51
C LYS A 316 -13.48 -26.08 5.62
N VAL A 317 -13.81 -25.63 6.83
CA VAL A 317 -13.05 -25.88 8.06
C VAL A 317 -13.93 -26.51 9.14
N PRO A 318 -13.38 -27.16 10.17
CA PRO A 318 -14.20 -27.76 11.25
C PRO A 318 -14.88 -26.71 12.15
N ASP A 319 -14.25 -25.56 12.38
CA ASP A 319 -14.69 -24.53 13.31
C ASP A 319 -14.09 -23.15 12.98
N LEU A 320 -14.53 -22.09 13.67
CA LEU A 320 -14.03 -20.72 13.52
C LEU A 320 -12.57 -20.56 13.97
N ASP A 321 -12.11 -21.30 14.95
CA ASP A 321 -10.74 -21.23 15.43
C ASP A 321 -9.75 -21.69 14.33
N SER A 322 -10.14 -22.74 13.59
CA SER A 322 -9.45 -23.20 12.39
C SER A 322 -9.49 -22.16 11.27
N ALA A 323 -10.61 -21.45 11.08
CA ALA A 323 -10.73 -20.37 10.10
C ALA A 323 -9.76 -19.22 10.43
N VAL A 324 -9.69 -18.80 11.70
CA VAL A 324 -8.74 -17.79 12.20
C VAL A 324 -7.30 -18.24 12.01
N ALA A 325 -7.00 -19.51 12.29
CA ALA A 325 -5.66 -20.05 12.09
C ALA A 325 -5.22 -19.99 10.62
N LEU A 326 -6.12 -20.34 9.68
CA LEU A 326 -5.83 -20.21 8.24
C LEU A 326 -5.72 -18.75 7.81
N SER A 327 -6.57 -17.84 8.31
CA SER A 327 -6.46 -16.41 8.07
C SER A 327 -5.09 -15.87 8.47
N ASN A 328 -4.62 -16.17 9.68
CA ASN A 328 -3.29 -15.76 10.14
C ASN A 328 -2.14 -16.36 9.31
N ARG A 329 -2.34 -17.54 8.71
CA ARG A 329 -1.38 -18.15 7.77
C ARG A 329 -1.39 -17.44 6.42
N MET A 330 -2.56 -17.01 5.92
CA MET A 330 -2.66 -16.24 4.68
C MET A 330 -2.12 -14.82 4.85
N ALA A 331 -2.42 -14.19 6.00
CA ALA A 331 -2.11 -12.78 6.24
C ALA A 331 -2.61 -11.89 5.09
N PRO A 332 -3.93 -11.87 4.82
CA PRO A 332 -4.52 -11.28 3.63
C PRO A 332 -4.42 -9.76 3.65
N GLU A 333 -4.55 -9.16 2.46
CA GLU A 333 -4.71 -7.71 2.31
C GLU A 333 -5.99 -7.23 2.98
N HIS A 334 -7.14 -7.76 2.55
CA HIS A 334 -8.45 -7.48 3.13
C HIS A 334 -8.96 -8.72 3.85
N LEU A 335 -9.37 -8.55 5.11
CA LEU A 335 -10.03 -9.60 5.90
C LEU A 335 -11.42 -9.13 6.31
N GLU A 336 -12.46 -9.81 5.84
CA GLU A 336 -13.83 -9.60 6.29
C GLU A 336 -14.26 -10.66 7.31
N LEU A 337 -14.85 -10.20 8.41
CA LEU A 337 -15.44 -11.03 9.45
C LEU A 337 -16.98 -10.98 9.31
N ALA A 338 -17.52 -11.75 8.35
CA ALA A 338 -18.93 -11.88 8.06
C ALA A 338 -19.60 -12.87 9.05
N LEU A 339 -19.57 -12.54 10.32
CA LEU A 339 -19.95 -13.37 11.46
C LEU A 339 -21.08 -12.73 12.28
N ALA A 340 -21.89 -13.56 12.95
CA ALA A 340 -22.90 -13.08 13.89
C ALA A 340 -22.28 -12.36 15.11
N ASP A 341 -21.13 -12.85 15.57
CA ASP A 341 -20.36 -12.28 16.68
C ASP A 341 -18.88 -12.16 16.28
N PRO A 342 -18.50 -11.13 15.50
CA PRO A 342 -17.12 -10.95 15.05
C PRO A 342 -16.17 -10.57 16.18
N ASP A 343 -16.64 -9.94 17.26
CA ASP A 343 -15.82 -9.53 18.40
C ASP A 343 -15.17 -10.72 19.12
N ARG A 344 -15.78 -11.90 19.01
CA ARG A 344 -15.24 -13.15 19.54
C ARG A 344 -13.87 -13.51 18.95
N VAL A 345 -13.61 -13.18 17.69
CA VAL A 345 -12.40 -13.61 16.97
C VAL A 345 -11.46 -12.47 16.56
N VAL A 346 -11.93 -11.22 16.58
CA VAL A 346 -11.13 -10.08 16.11
C VAL A 346 -9.80 -9.96 16.87
N GLY A 347 -9.78 -10.28 18.16
CA GLY A 347 -8.58 -10.26 19.00
C GLY A 347 -7.54 -11.33 18.67
N ASP A 348 -7.93 -12.40 17.98
CA ASP A 348 -7.07 -13.51 17.59
C ASP A 348 -6.49 -13.35 16.16
N ILE A 349 -6.94 -12.31 15.43
CA ILE A 349 -6.38 -11.94 14.13
C ILE A 349 -5.05 -11.22 14.35
N ARG A 350 -3.96 -11.84 13.90
CA ARG A 350 -2.59 -11.33 14.09
C ARG A 350 -2.01 -10.65 12.87
N ALA A 351 -2.51 -10.96 11.69
CA ALA A 351 -1.96 -10.48 10.43
C ALA A 351 -3.07 -10.31 9.38
N ALA A 352 -3.40 -9.07 9.08
CA ALA A 352 -4.24 -8.64 7.97
C ALA A 352 -3.90 -7.19 7.63
N GLY A 353 -4.01 -6.79 6.38
CA GLY A 353 -3.83 -5.41 5.97
C GLY A 353 -4.95 -4.52 6.52
N ALA A 354 -6.20 -4.91 6.33
CA ALA A 354 -7.37 -4.29 6.94
C ALA A 354 -8.34 -5.36 7.45
N ILE A 355 -9.05 -5.07 8.55
CA ILE A 355 -10.06 -5.98 9.13
C ILE A 355 -11.41 -5.27 9.07
N PHE A 356 -12.35 -5.85 8.34
CA PHE A 356 -13.73 -5.41 8.20
C PHE A 356 -14.61 -6.20 9.13
N VAL A 357 -15.17 -5.54 10.13
CA VAL A 357 -15.82 -6.22 11.27
C VAL A 357 -17.34 -6.18 11.11
N GLY A 358 -17.95 -7.35 10.92
CA GLY A 358 -19.41 -7.54 10.86
C GLY A 358 -20.02 -7.30 9.48
N ALA A 359 -21.26 -7.75 9.32
CA ALA A 359 -21.99 -7.81 8.06
C ALA A 359 -22.13 -6.49 7.27
N MET A 360 -22.06 -5.34 7.96
CA MET A 360 -22.20 -4.02 7.33
C MET A 360 -20.88 -3.43 6.84
N SER A 361 -19.77 -4.12 7.05
CA SER A 361 -18.43 -3.62 6.78
C SER A 361 -17.85 -4.27 5.53
N SER A 362 -18.38 -3.91 4.35
CA SER A 362 -17.84 -4.39 3.09
C SER A 362 -16.51 -3.73 2.72
N GLU A 363 -15.64 -4.44 1.98
CA GLU A 363 -14.37 -3.94 1.42
C GLU A 363 -14.55 -2.61 0.68
N ALA A 364 -15.59 -2.50 -0.17
CA ALA A 364 -15.87 -1.30 -0.96
C ALA A 364 -16.01 -0.02 -0.11
N LEU A 365 -16.53 -0.12 1.12
CA LEU A 365 -16.59 1.03 2.02
C LEU A 365 -15.19 1.47 2.48
N GLY A 366 -14.29 0.52 2.74
CA GLY A 366 -12.89 0.78 3.07
C GLY A 366 -12.15 1.42 1.91
N ASP A 367 -12.33 0.87 0.74
CA ASP A 367 -11.65 1.31 -0.48
C ASP A 367 -11.96 2.76 -0.86
N TYR A 368 -13.19 3.21 -0.59
CA TYR A 368 -13.60 4.53 -1.05
C TYR A 368 -13.72 5.58 0.04
N CYS A 369 -14.27 5.24 1.21
CA CYS A 369 -14.76 6.30 2.09
C CYS A 369 -14.80 6.02 3.59
N ALA A 370 -14.46 4.85 4.09
CA ALA A 370 -14.51 4.58 5.53
C ALA A 370 -13.52 5.44 6.33
N GLY A 371 -12.34 5.76 5.75
CA GLY A 371 -11.33 6.61 6.36
C GLY A 371 -9.96 5.96 6.50
N PRO A 372 -9.82 4.69 6.96
CA PRO A 372 -8.58 3.95 6.89
C PRO A 372 -8.03 3.86 5.46
N ASN A 373 -6.72 3.66 5.34
CA ASN A 373 -6.05 3.61 4.05
C ASN A 373 -6.27 2.28 3.33
N HIS A 374 -6.51 2.34 2.03
CA HIS A 374 -6.63 1.17 1.17
C HIS A 374 -5.31 0.73 0.49
N VAL A 375 -4.20 1.45 0.73
CA VAL A 375 -2.88 0.99 0.29
C VAL A 375 -2.36 0.03 1.34
N LEU A 376 -2.56 -1.24 1.09
CA LEU A 376 -2.43 -2.32 2.06
C LEU A 376 -1.31 -3.29 1.67
N PRO A 377 -0.71 -3.98 2.64
CA PRO A 377 0.27 -5.03 2.37
C PRO A 377 -0.42 -6.25 1.76
N THR A 378 0.10 -6.72 0.61
CA THR A 378 -0.40 -7.87 -0.17
C THR A 378 0.55 -9.07 -0.06
N ALA A 379 0.17 -10.20 -0.64
CA ALA A 379 1.00 -11.40 -0.76
C ALA A 379 1.57 -11.87 0.58
N GLY A 380 0.73 -11.83 1.63
CA GLY A 380 1.10 -12.24 2.98
C GLY A 380 2.08 -11.31 3.70
N SER A 381 2.40 -10.14 3.15
CA SER A 381 3.31 -9.18 3.78
C SER A 381 2.70 -8.48 5.00
N ALA A 382 1.39 -8.60 5.23
CA ALA A 382 0.72 -8.13 6.45
C ALA A 382 1.29 -8.76 7.75
N ARG A 383 2.15 -9.81 7.63
CA ARG A 383 2.91 -10.37 8.77
C ARG A 383 3.95 -9.41 9.34
N PHE A 384 4.44 -8.46 8.54
CA PHE A 384 5.53 -7.55 8.90
C PHE A 384 5.36 -6.12 8.36
N ALA A 385 4.37 -5.87 7.52
CA ALA A 385 4.06 -4.56 6.97
C ALA A 385 2.69 -4.08 7.46
N SER A 386 2.46 -2.79 7.39
CA SER A 386 1.23 -2.12 7.80
C SER A 386 0.60 -1.37 6.63
N PRO A 387 -0.69 -1.00 6.70
CA PRO A 387 -1.29 -0.03 5.79
C PRO A 387 -0.48 1.25 5.70
N LEU A 388 -0.52 1.91 4.55
CA LEU A 388 0.07 3.23 4.40
C LEU A 388 -0.56 4.21 5.41
N GLY A 389 0.27 4.91 6.15
CA GLY A 389 -0.19 5.84 7.18
C GLY A 389 0.71 7.06 7.31
N VAL A 390 0.36 7.94 8.23
CA VAL A 390 1.12 9.18 8.52
C VAL A 390 2.56 8.86 8.92
N TYR A 391 2.77 7.74 9.62
CA TYR A 391 4.08 7.26 10.05
C TYR A 391 5.04 6.94 8.91
N ASP A 392 4.52 6.66 7.70
CA ASP A 392 5.32 6.42 6.50
C ASP A 392 5.97 7.69 5.94
N PHE A 393 5.40 8.84 6.27
CA PHE A 393 5.83 10.16 5.83
C PHE A 393 6.56 10.94 6.92
N GLN A 394 6.90 10.28 8.03
CA GLN A 394 7.61 10.86 9.18
C GLN A 394 8.95 10.16 9.40
N ARG A 395 9.97 10.96 9.69
CA ARG A 395 11.28 10.52 10.18
C ARG A 395 11.34 10.63 11.70
N ARG A 396 12.00 9.68 12.34
CA ARG A 396 12.26 9.70 13.78
C ARG A 396 13.77 9.72 13.99
N SER A 397 14.27 10.78 14.64
CA SER A 397 15.68 10.92 14.98
C SER A 397 15.83 10.89 16.51
N SER A 398 16.79 10.11 17.01
CA SER A 398 17.12 10.14 18.43
C SER A 398 17.72 11.49 18.79
N LEU A 399 17.28 12.07 19.90
CA LEU A 399 17.84 13.27 20.51
C LEU A 399 18.59 12.84 21.77
N ILE A 400 19.89 13.13 21.81
CA ILE A 400 20.77 12.76 22.91
C ILE A 400 21.55 14.01 23.32
N ARG A 401 21.34 14.48 24.55
CA ARG A 401 22.13 15.50 25.18
C ARG A 401 22.61 14.98 26.53
N VAL A 402 23.90 14.72 26.62
CA VAL A 402 24.52 14.19 27.85
C VAL A 402 24.91 15.35 28.73
N SER A 403 24.62 15.27 30.04
CA SER A 403 25.06 16.20 31.08
C SER A 403 26.55 15.98 31.42
N GLU A 404 27.18 16.90 32.15
CA GLU A 404 28.52 16.67 32.67
C GLU A 404 28.58 15.44 33.58
N GLN A 405 27.59 15.28 34.46
CA GLN A 405 27.49 14.10 35.34
C GLN A 405 27.29 12.82 34.54
N GLY A 406 26.39 12.83 33.56
CA GLY A 406 26.13 11.70 32.67
C GLY A 406 27.37 11.35 31.83
N ALA A 407 28.18 12.36 31.39
CA ALA A 407 29.40 12.11 30.66
C ALA A 407 30.44 11.34 31.49
N LYS A 408 30.49 11.58 32.81
CA LYS A 408 31.36 10.82 33.70
C LYS A 408 30.90 9.39 33.86
N THR A 409 29.66 9.18 34.24
CA THR A 409 29.11 7.84 34.51
C THR A 409 29.03 6.98 33.23
N LEU A 410 28.45 7.52 32.15
CA LEU A 410 28.30 6.78 30.87
C LEU A 410 29.64 6.65 30.15
N GLY A 411 30.57 7.60 30.34
CA GLY A 411 31.90 7.55 29.75
C GLY A 411 32.73 6.36 30.22
N GLU A 412 32.63 5.99 31.52
CA GLU A 412 33.26 4.79 32.07
C GLU A 412 32.73 3.54 31.39
N VAL A 413 31.41 3.42 31.26
CA VAL A 413 30.76 2.29 30.61
C VAL A 413 31.16 2.21 29.12
N ALA A 414 31.12 3.34 28.44
CA ALA A 414 31.48 3.39 27.01
C ALA A 414 32.94 3.01 26.76
N ALA A 415 33.87 3.45 27.64
CA ALA A 415 35.27 3.12 27.52
C ALA A 415 35.54 1.61 27.70
N VAL A 416 34.91 0.98 28.68
CA VAL A 416 35.01 -0.50 28.90
C VAL A 416 34.46 -1.29 27.73
N LEU A 417 33.29 -0.89 27.20
CA LEU A 417 32.69 -1.58 26.05
C LEU A 417 33.51 -1.40 24.77
N ALA A 418 34.01 -0.19 24.54
CA ALA A 418 34.87 0.09 23.39
C ALA A 418 36.18 -0.72 23.42
N ASP A 419 36.78 -0.92 24.61
CA ASP A 419 37.97 -1.79 24.79
C ASP A 419 37.62 -3.26 24.45
N ALA A 420 36.49 -3.76 24.97
CA ALA A 420 36.02 -5.12 24.66
C ALA A 420 35.74 -5.36 23.17
N GLU A 421 35.34 -4.31 22.43
CA GLU A 421 35.10 -4.34 20.98
C GLU A 421 36.37 -4.01 20.16
N ALA A 422 37.51 -3.73 20.79
CA ALA A 422 38.76 -3.27 20.17
C ALA A 422 38.59 -1.97 19.35
N LEU A 423 37.71 -1.07 19.82
CA LEU A 423 37.44 0.24 19.23
C LEU A 423 38.09 1.37 20.03
N GLU A 424 39.41 1.48 19.96
CA GLU A 424 40.23 2.41 20.75
C GLU A 424 39.75 3.89 20.66
N ALA A 425 39.46 4.37 19.46
CA ALA A 425 39.03 5.76 19.28
C ALA A 425 37.66 6.04 19.94
N HIS A 426 36.75 5.08 20.02
CA HIS A 426 35.49 5.22 20.76
C HIS A 426 35.76 5.39 22.26
N GLY A 427 36.60 4.49 22.83
CA GLY A 427 37.01 4.59 24.24
C GLY A 427 37.66 5.90 24.59
N LEU A 428 38.63 6.34 23.79
CA LEU A 428 39.32 7.62 23.99
C LEU A 428 38.36 8.83 23.86
N SER A 429 37.41 8.77 22.94
CA SER A 429 36.38 9.82 22.78
C SER A 429 35.52 9.98 24.04
N ALA A 430 35.10 8.87 24.65
CA ALA A 430 34.36 8.87 25.91
C ALA A 430 35.20 9.41 27.06
N GLN A 431 36.44 8.88 27.24
CA GLN A 431 37.37 9.25 28.31
C GLN A 431 37.71 10.74 28.33
N LYS A 432 37.85 11.40 27.15
CA LYS A 432 38.11 12.83 27.06
C LYS A 432 36.99 13.71 27.64
N ARG A 433 35.77 13.22 27.70
CA ARG A 433 34.57 13.92 28.22
C ARG A 433 34.32 13.65 29.70
N MET A 434 35.10 12.75 30.30
CA MET A 434 35.02 12.43 31.74
C MET A 434 35.92 13.33 32.58
N ARG A 435 36.87 14.07 31.96
CA ARG A 435 37.83 14.93 32.66
C ARG A 435 37.16 16.24 33.03
N ASP A 436 37.33 16.66 34.29
CA ASP A 436 37.12 18.05 34.66
C ASP A 436 38.17 18.88 33.93
N ASP A 437 37.77 19.94 33.22
CA ASP A 437 38.72 20.91 32.66
C ASP A 437 39.48 21.54 33.82
N ASP A 438 40.78 21.25 33.94
CA ASP A 438 41.71 21.94 34.84
C ASP A 438 42.00 23.36 34.33
#